data_9fdfaa6c804710bcb4c7330cb3410183
#
_entry.id   9fdfaa6c804710bcb4c7330cb3410183
#
_cell.length_a   1.000
_cell.length_b   1.000
_cell.length_c   1.000
_cell.angle_alpha   90.00
_cell.angle_beta   90.00
_cell.angle_gamma   90.00
#
_symmetry.space_group_name_H-M   'P 1'
#
loop_
_entity.id
_entity.type
_entity.pdbx_description
1 polymer ?
#
loop_
_entity_poly.entity_id
_entity_poly.type
_entity_poly.pdbx_seq_one_letter_code
_entity_poly.pdbx_strand_id
1 'polypeptide(L)' 'MAMDQSPLTGIIEEDKVVIDFGEHEGKSILEIAETHPDYYEFLVEQKDEGNFAIKRSKDKIFRLYVHHKLLN' A
#
# COMPACT_ATOMS: atom_id res chain seq x y z
N MET A 1 -6.70 -11.41 -18.63
CA MET A 1 -6.51 -11.08 -18.20
C MET A 1 -6.42 -10.35 -17.58
N ALA A 2 -6.68 -10.20 -17.40
CA ALA A 2 -6.65 -9.29 -16.75
C ALA A 2 -5.59 -8.66 -16.35
N MET A 3 -5.58 -7.75 -16.11
CA MET A 3 -4.73 -7.19 -15.80
C MET A 3 -4.50 -7.16 -14.68
N ASP A 4 -3.98 -7.12 -14.34
CA ASP A 4 -3.52 -7.39 -13.20
C ASP A 4 -3.01 -6.25 -12.43
N GLN A 5 -3.65 -5.13 -12.51
CA GLN A 5 -3.29 -3.99 -11.70
C GLN A 5 -3.98 -4.06 -10.37
N SER A 6 -3.24 -3.87 -9.30
CA SER A 6 -3.79 -3.80 -7.98
C SER A 6 -4.55 -2.48 -7.79
N PRO A 7 -5.71 -2.47 -7.16
CA PRO A 7 -6.38 -1.22 -6.86
C PRO A 7 -5.59 -0.32 -5.89
N LEU A 8 -4.62 -0.90 -5.19
CA LEU A 8 -3.81 -0.14 -4.25
C LEU A 8 -2.44 0.19 -4.81
N THR A 9 -1.78 -0.77 -5.45
CA THR A 9 -0.39 -0.60 -5.84
C THR A 9 -0.19 -0.42 -7.34
N GLY A 10 -1.25 -0.50 -8.13
CA GLY A 10 -1.15 -0.33 -9.56
C GLY A 10 -0.41 -1.50 -10.19
N ILE A 11 0.56 -1.19 -11.04
CA ILE A 11 1.31 -2.22 -11.74
C ILE A 11 2.37 -2.89 -10.86
N ILE A 12 2.60 -2.37 -9.66
CA ILE A 12 3.58 -2.97 -8.76
C ILE A 12 2.94 -4.16 -8.07
N GLU A 13 3.66 -5.26 -7.99
CA GLU A 13 3.13 -6.44 -7.33
C GLU A 13 2.91 -6.17 -5.84
N GLU A 14 1.80 -6.64 -5.32
CA GLU A 14 1.44 -6.34 -3.93
C GLU A 14 2.41 -6.91 -2.92
N ASP A 15 3.09 -7.98 -3.25
CA ASP A 15 4.05 -8.56 -2.33
C ASP A 15 5.36 -7.77 -2.29
N LYS A 16 5.51 -6.79 -3.16
CA LYS A 16 6.72 -5.96 -3.18
C LYS A 16 6.51 -4.59 -2.57
N VAL A 17 5.30 -4.32 -2.08
CA VAL A 17 5.01 -3.06 -1.40
C VAL A 17 4.73 -3.37 0.05
N VAL A 18 5.44 -2.71 0.95
CA VAL A 18 5.24 -2.91 2.37
C VAL A 18 4.67 -1.65 3.00
N ILE A 19 3.96 -1.81 4.09
CA ILE A 19 3.39 -0.69 4.81
C ILE A 19 4.47 -0.07 5.68
N ASP A 20 4.54 1.25 5.65
CA ASP A 20 5.58 1.98 6.36
C ASP A 20 4.99 2.86 7.46
N PHE A 21 3.91 2.42 8.08
CA PHE A 21 3.29 3.20 9.15
C PHE A 21 2.34 2.30 9.94
N GLY A 22 2.04 2.74 11.15
CA GLY A 22 1.03 2.10 11.98
C GLY A 22 1.43 0.73 12.49
N GLU A 23 0.45 -0.03 12.96
CA GLU A 23 0.72 -1.31 13.57
C GLU A 23 1.01 -2.41 12.56
N HIS A 24 0.77 -2.14 11.29
CA HIS A 24 1.08 -3.12 10.25
C HIS A 24 2.37 -2.79 9.52
N GLU A 25 3.16 -1.93 10.06
CA GLU A 25 4.43 -1.54 9.44
C GLU A 25 5.30 -2.77 9.19
N GLY A 26 5.86 -2.86 8.00
CA GLY A 26 6.71 -3.98 7.61
C GLY A 26 5.98 -5.12 6.95
N LYS A 27 4.65 -5.11 6.96
CA LYS A 27 3.88 -6.16 6.30
C LYS A 27 3.65 -5.78 4.85
N SER A 28 3.67 -6.79 3.97
CA SER A 28 3.42 -6.52 2.57
C SER A 28 1.94 -6.29 2.34
N ILE A 29 1.65 -5.60 1.25
CA ILE A 29 0.25 -5.36 0.88
C ILE A 29 -0.46 -6.68 0.61
N LEU A 30 0.24 -7.65 0.02
CA LEU A 30 -0.37 -8.96 -0.23
C LEU A 30 -0.76 -9.63 1.07
N GLU A 31 0.09 -9.57 2.07
CA GLU A 31 -0.22 -10.14 3.36
C GLU A 31 -1.45 -9.49 3.98
N ILE A 32 -1.54 -8.18 3.86
CA ILE A 32 -2.70 -7.45 4.38
C ILE A 32 -3.97 -7.86 3.64
N ALA A 33 -3.88 -8.00 2.33
CA ALA A 33 -5.05 -8.40 1.55
C ALA A 33 -5.56 -9.78 1.97
N GLU A 34 -4.65 -10.65 2.36
CA GLU A 34 -5.02 -12.02 2.75
C GLU A 34 -5.47 -12.15 4.19
N THR A 35 -4.89 -11.37 5.08
CA THR A 35 -5.16 -11.53 6.50
C THR A 35 -6.09 -10.46 7.07
N HIS A 36 -6.12 -9.30 6.45
CA HIS A 36 -6.93 -8.18 6.93
C HIS A 36 -7.62 -7.49 5.75
N PRO A 37 -8.58 -8.17 5.13
CA PRO A 37 -9.22 -7.62 3.93
C PRO A 37 -9.94 -6.30 4.18
N ASP A 38 -10.48 -6.09 5.38
CA ASP A 38 -11.12 -4.81 5.69
C ASP A 38 -10.12 -3.68 5.70
N TYR A 39 -8.96 -3.94 6.24
CA TYR A 39 -7.91 -2.94 6.27
C TYR A 39 -7.40 -2.66 4.86
N TYR A 40 -7.32 -3.69 4.05
CA TYR A 40 -6.91 -3.53 2.66
C TYR A 40 -7.87 -2.59 1.93
N GLU A 41 -9.18 -2.77 2.12
CA GLU A 41 -10.16 -1.89 1.49
C GLU A 41 -10.02 -0.46 1.97
N PHE A 42 -9.74 -0.28 3.25
CA PHE A 42 -9.50 1.03 3.80
C PHE A 42 -8.29 1.68 3.10
N LEU A 43 -7.22 0.91 2.89
CA LEU A 43 -6.04 1.45 2.22
C LEU A 43 -6.35 1.84 0.78
N VAL A 44 -7.14 1.04 0.09
CA VAL A 44 -7.52 1.35 -1.29
C VAL A 44 -8.28 2.67 -1.35
N GLU A 45 -9.23 2.85 -0.46
CA GLU A 45 -10.02 4.08 -0.43
C GLU A 45 -9.14 5.28 -0.14
N GLN A 46 -8.25 5.16 0.83
CA GLN A 46 -7.41 6.29 1.21
C GLN A 46 -6.41 6.62 0.11
N LYS A 47 -5.91 5.61 -0.59
CA LYS A 47 -5.01 5.87 -1.69
C LYS A 47 -5.73 6.57 -2.83
N ASP A 48 -6.95 6.15 -3.09
CA ASP A 48 -7.74 6.77 -4.15
C ASP A 48 -8.02 8.23 -3.84
N GLU A 49 -8.12 8.57 -2.57
CA GLU A 49 -8.34 9.96 -2.15
C GLU A 49 -7.06 10.76 -2.09
N GLY A 50 -5.91 10.14 -2.31
CA GLY A 50 -4.65 10.86 -2.30
C GLY A 50 -3.99 10.94 -0.93
N ASN A 51 -4.48 10.17 0.04
CA ASN A 51 -3.94 10.24 1.40
C ASN A 51 -2.70 9.38 1.60
N PHE A 52 -2.48 8.42 0.70
CA PHE A 52 -1.29 7.56 0.76
C PHE A 52 -0.52 7.66 -0.54
N ALA A 53 0.75 7.36 -0.48
CA ALA A 53 1.59 7.33 -1.66
C ALA A 53 2.57 6.17 -1.55
N ILE A 54 3.08 5.73 -2.69
CA ILE A 54 4.04 4.65 -2.74
C ILE A 54 5.38 5.21 -3.17
N LYS A 55 6.43 4.83 -2.46
CA LYS A 55 7.74 5.36 -2.68
C LYS A 55 8.74 4.20 -2.72
N ARG A 56 9.70 4.27 -3.63
CA ARG A 56 10.73 3.26 -3.74
C ARG A 56 11.82 3.54 -2.71
N SER A 57 12.17 2.51 -1.94
CA SER A 57 13.23 2.67 -0.96
C SER A 57 14.57 2.24 -1.56
N LYS A 58 15.64 2.44 -0.82
CA LYS A 58 16.98 2.13 -1.29
C LYS A 58 17.23 0.66 -1.51
N ASP A 59 16.53 -0.20 -0.80
CA ASP A 59 16.73 -1.62 -0.94
C ASP A 59 15.80 -2.22 -1.98
N LYS A 60 15.32 -1.38 -2.90
CA LYS A 60 14.51 -1.81 -4.03
C LYS A 60 13.13 -2.34 -3.64
N ILE A 61 12.69 -1.97 -2.45
CA ILE A 61 11.36 -2.30 -1.98
C ILE A 61 10.52 -1.04 -2.10
N PHE A 62 9.26 -1.20 -2.43
CA PHE A 62 8.35 -0.06 -2.45
C PHE A 62 7.65 0.02 -1.10
N ARG A 63 7.41 1.23 -0.63
CA ARG A 63 6.76 1.44 0.65
C ARG A 63 5.54 2.31 0.48
N LEU A 64 4.45 1.90 1.11
CA LEU A 64 3.24 2.69 1.17
C LEU A 64 3.31 3.53 2.43
N TYR A 65 3.23 4.82 2.30
CA TYR A 65 3.36 5.72 3.44
C TYR A 65 2.25 6.76 3.43
N VAL A 66 2.00 7.34 4.60
CA VAL A 66 0.99 8.37 4.75
C VAL A 66 1.50 9.64 4.07
N HIS A 67 0.69 10.16 3.16
CA HIS A 67 1.09 11.35 2.45
C HIS A 67 1.17 12.52 3.42
N HIS A 68 2.13 13.39 3.14
CA HIS A 68 2.40 14.54 3.96
C HIS A 68 1.17 15.39 4.27
N LYS A 69 0.26 15.52 3.33
CA LYS A 69 -0.96 16.26 3.52
C LYS A 69 -1.79 15.72 4.66
N LEU A 70 -1.74 14.44 4.90
CA LEU A 70 -2.54 13.83 5.93
C LEU A 70 -2.02 14.14 7.31
N LEU A 71 -0.76 14.48 7.41
CA LEU A 71 -0.13 14.76 8.69
C LEU A 71 -0.38 16.18 9.18
N ASN A 72 -0.97 16.99 8.36
CA ASN A 72 -1.26 18.36 8.76
C ASN A 72 -2.70 18.57 9.17
#